data_d141d3cde660b0c1d49c0196158869e3
#
_entry.id   d141d3cde660b0c1d49c0196158869e3
#
_cell.length_a   1.000
_cell.length_b   1.000
_cell.length_c   1.000
_cell.angle_alpha   90.00
_cell.angle_beta   90.00
_cell.angle_gamma   90.00
#
_symmetry.space_group_name_H-M   'P 1'
#
loop_
_entity.id
_entity.type
_entity.pdbx_description
1 polymer ?
#
loop_
_entity_poly.entity_id
_entity_poly.type
_entity_poly.pdbx_seq_one_letter_code
_entity_poly.pdbx_strand_id
1 'polypeptide(L)'
;MIKSKTLFKVGTGLAAVVSAIAFTTSPTLASKKPAIEVVTHAGAGGGTDVNSRMMMLRSRRTLKQDMVVVNKRGGGGAAAMNYFHDKTC
;
A
#
# COMPACT_ATOMS: atom_id res chain seq x y z
N MET A 1 -36.62 -32.85 29.20
CA MET A 1 -36.37 -32.37 29.17
C MET A 1 -35.20 -31.78 29.28
N ILE A 2 -34.92 -31.58 29.52
CA ILE A 2 -33.94 -31.13 29.74
C ILE A 2 -32.94 -31.32 28.97
N LYS A 3 -32.79 -32.16 28.65
CA LYS A 3 -31.94 -32.55 27.96
C LYS A 3 -31.67 -31.76 26.97
N SER A 4 -32.34 -31.37 26.58
CA SER A 4 -32.26 -30.71 25.48
C SER A 4 -31.34 -29.65 25.56
N LYS A 5 -31.43 -29.02 26.39
CA LYS A 5 -30.71 -28.02 26.49
C LYS A 5 -29.38 -28.20 26.18
N THR A 6 -29.04 -29.06 26.34
CA THR A 6 -27.75 -29.23 26.19
C THR A 6 -27.31 -29.03 24.88
N LEU A 7 -28.01 -29.38 24.09
CA LEU A 7 -27.62 -29.28 22.88
C LEU A 7 -27.13 -28.02 22.48
N PHE A 8 -27.62 -27.14 22.89
CA PHE A 8 -27.29 -25.99 22.42
C PHE A 8 -25.94 -25.71 22.54
N LYS A 9 -25.37 -26.14 23.33
CA LYS A 9 -24.12 -25.88 23.55
C LYS A 9 -23.39 -26.15 22.40
N VAL A 10 -23.78 -26.91 21.76
CA VAL A 10 -23.16 -27.29 20.65
C VAL A 10 -22.98 -26.16 19.76
N GLY A 11 -23.90 -25.53 19.60
CA GLY A 11 -23.84 -24.51 18.69
C GLY A 11 -22.74 -23.57 18.97
N THR A 12 -22.48 -23.43 20.13
CA THR A 12 -21.48 -22.52 20.41
C THR A 12 -20.23 -22.86 19.75
N GLY A 13 -19.92 -23.99 19.71
CA GLY A 13 -18.67 -24.30 19.19
C GLY A 13 -18.54 -23.84 17.82
N LEU A 14 -19.54 -23.93 17.15
CA LEU A 14 -19.41 -23.59 15.83
C LEU A 14 -19.10 -22.21 15.66
N ALA A 15 -19.60 -21.46 16.37
CA ALA A 15 -19.40 -20.08 16.19
C ALA A 15 -17.95 -19.79 16.15
N ALA A 16 -17.29 -20.31 16.98
CA ALA A 16 -15.93 -20.01 17.07
C ALA A 16 -15.22 -20.25 15.80
N VAL A 17 -15.51 -21.23 15.27
CA VAL A 17 -14.90 -21.59 14.11
C VAL A 17 -14.95 -20.57 13.10
N VAL A 18 -16.04 -20.16 12.90
CA VAL A 18 -16.23 -19.23 11.95
C VAL A 18 -15.29 -18.13 12.02
N SER A 19 -15.20 -17.59 13.10
CA SER A 19 -14.41 -16.46 13.16
C SER A 19 -13.05 -16.65 12.64
N ALA A 20 -12.53 -17.66 12.88
CA ALA A 20 -11.20 -17.84 12.55
C ALA A 20 -10.93 -17.54 11.15
N ILE A 21 -11.76 -17.79 10.35
CA ILE A 21 -11.54 -17.60 9.07
C ILE A 21 -11.19 -16.32 8.61
N ALA A 22 -11.87 -15.46 9.01
CA ALA A 22 -11.67 -14.20 8.53
C ALA A 22 -10.29 -13.72 8.36
N PHE A 23 -9.56 -13.89 9.29
CA PHE A 23 -8.35 -13.32 9.18
C PHE A 23 -7.41 -13.79 8.27
N THR A 24 -7.55 -14.81 7.94
CA THR A 24 -6.54 -15.34 7.15
C THR A 24 -6.30 -14.57 5.92
N THR A 25 -7.17 -13.84 5.50
CA THR A 25 -6.94 -13.22 4.26
C THR A 25 -5.94 -12.14 4.30
N SER A 26 -5.77 -11.54 5.35
CA SER A 26 -4.89 -10.47 5.37
C SER A 26 -3.53 -10.69 4.88
N PRO A 27 -2.91 -11.67 5.15
CA PRO A 27 -1.53 -11.83 4.81
C PRO A 27 -1.19 -11.62 3.38
N THR A 28 -2.05 -11.88 2.54
CA THR A 28 -1.71 -11.78 1.18
C THR A 28 -1.25 -10.43 0.77
N LEU A 29 -1.67 -9.44 1.43
CA LEU A 29 -1.31 -8.15 1.02
C LEU A 29 0.12 -7.86 1.24
N ALA A 30 0.69 -8.48 2.15
CA ALA A 30 2.04 -8.20 2.49
C ALA A 30 3.04 -8.54 1.42
N SER A 31 2.68 -9.34 0.50
CA SER A 31 3.65 -9.71 -0.50
C SER A 31 3.79 -8.70 -1.60
N LYS A 32 3.03 -7.66 -1.58
CA LYS A 32 3.13 -6.69 -2.63
C LYS A 32 4.39 -5.88 -2.50
N LYS A 33 5.06 -5.63 -3.61
CA LYS A 33 6.25 -4.82 -3.61
C LYS A 33 5.94 -3.37 -3.31
N PRO A 34 6.83 -2.66 -2.67
CA PRO A 34 6.62 -1.26 -2.39
C PRO A 34 6.64 -0.48 -3.69
N ALA A 35 5.95 0.63 -3.72
CA ALA A 35 5.90 1.45 -4.91
C ALA A 35 7.23 2.17 -5.13
N ILE A 36 7.57 2.40 -6.37
CA ILE A 36 8.75 3.15 -6.70
C ILE A 36 8.41 4.62 -6.54
N GLU A 37 9.21 5.35 -5.80
CA GLU A 37 8.99 6.78 -5.62
C GLU A 37 9.75 7.56 -6.69
N VAL A 38 9.03 8.41 -7.41
CA VAL A 38 9.66 9.27 -8.40
C VAL A 38 9.71 10.64 -7.76
N VAL A 39 10.89 11.01 -7.28
CA VAL A 39 11.05 12.26 -6.54
C VAL A 39 11.27 13.41 -7.50
N THR A 40 10.52 14.48 -7.32
CA THR A 40 10.67 15.66 -8.15
C THR A 40 10.82 16.88 -7.28
N HIS A 41 11.59 17.83 -7.74
CA HIS A 41 11.84 19.08 -7.01
C HIS A 41 10.75 20.11 -7.30
N ALA A 42 9.80 19.79 -8.12
CA ALA A 42 8.74 20.71 -8.49
C ALA A 42 7.55 20.61 -7.55
N GLY A 43 6.77 21.65 -7.55
CA GLY A 43 5.52 21.60 -6.79
C GLY A 43 4.47 20.81 -7.57
N ALA A 44 3.46 20.40 -6.87
CA ALA A 44 2.39 19.65 -7.50
C ALA A 44 1.72 20.50 -8.57
N GLY A 45 1.53 19.93 -9.71
CA GLY A 45 0.92 20.66 -10.82
C GLY A 45 1.90 21.45 -11.67
N GLY A 46 3.15 21.50 -11.28
CA GLY A 46 4.17 22.19 -12.08
C GLY A 46 4.55 21.34 -13.29
N GLY A 47 5.27 21.92 -14.21
CA GLY A 47 5.66 21.23 -15.43
C GLY A 47 6.38 19.91 -15.20
N THR A 48 7.32 19.91 -14.29
CA THR A 48 8.08 18.70 -14.00
C THR A 48 7.16 17.64 -13.37
N ASP A 49 6.24 18.07 -12.53
CA ASP A 49 5.32 17.15 -11.90
C ASP A 49 4.42 16.50 -12.94
N VAL A 50 3.89 17.30 -13.84
CA VAL A 50 3.00 16.81 -14.88
C VAL A 50 3.76 15.83 -15.79
N ASN A 51 4.97 16.17 -16.17
CA ASN A 51 5.75 15.29 -17.02
C ASN A 51 6.07 13.96 -16.32
N SER A 52 6.38 14.02 -15.02
CA SER A 52 6.67 12.81 -14.28
C SER A 52 5.45 11.89 -14.24
N ARG A 53 4.27 12.47 -14.03
CA ARG A 53 3.05 11.67 -13.98
C ARG A 53 2.72 11.07 -15.33
N MET A 54 2.96 11.81 -16.39
CA MET A 54 2.70 11.29 -17.73
C MET A 54 3.65 10.14 -18.06
N MET A 55 4.92 10.28 -17.69
CA MET A 55 5.89 9.24 -17.90
C MET A 55 5.51 7.98 -17.13
N MET A 56 5.05 8.16 -15.91
CA MET A 56 4.69 7.04 -15.07
C MET A 56 3.58 6.17 -15.64
N LEU A 57 2.68 6.76 -16.38
CA LEU A 57 1.58 5.98 -16.94
C LEU A 57 2.09 4.83 -17.80
N ARG A 58 3.19 5.08 -18.49
CA ARG A 58 3.74 4.06 -19.33
C ARG A 58 4.70 3.17 -18.56
N SER A 59 5.55 3.78 -17.75
CA SER A 59 6.54 3.04 -16.99
C SER A 59 5.93 2.01 -16.04
N ARG A 60 4.82 2.33 -15.44
CA ARG A 60 4.16 1.39 -14.55
C ARG A 60 3.79 0.09 -15.27
N ARG A 61 3.34 0.22 -16.50
CA ARG A 61 2.95 -0.96 -17.26
C ARG A 61 4.16 -1.77 -17.66
N THR A 62 5.22 -1.09 -18.08
CA THR A 62 6.42 -1.78 -18.52
C THR A 62 7.11 -2.48 -17.36
N LEU A 63 7.20 -1.81 -16.23
CA LEU A 63 7.87 -2.37 -15.08
C LEU A 63 6.98 -3.28 -14.24
N LYS A 64 5.68 -3.23 -14.50
CA LYS A 64 4.69 -3.97 -13.75
C LYS A 64 4.83 -3.73 -12.26
N GLN A 65 5.00 -2.48 -11.92
CA GLN A 65 5.19 -2.08 -10.53
C GLN A 65 4.54 -0.72 -10.30
N ASP A 66 4.02 -0.51 -9.12
CA ASP A 66 3.39 0.75 -8.80
C ASP A 66 4.44 1.85 -8.66
N MET A 67 4.07 3.05 -9.01
CA MET A 67 4.93 4.20 -8.91
C MET A 67 4.14 5.38 -8.37
N VAL A 68 4.77 6.22 -7.58
CA VAL A 68 4.11 7.41 -7.06
C VAL A 68 5.06 8.58 -7.21
N VAL A 69 4.51 9.77 -7.40
CA VAL A 69 5.32 10.96 -7.49
C VAL A 69 5.39 11.61 -6.12
N VAL A 70 6.60 11.96 -5.70
CA VAL A 70 6.81 12.61 -4.42
C VAL A 70 7.39 13.99 -4.72
N ASN A 71 6.65 15.02 -4.38
CA ASN A 71 7.08 16.39 -4.65
C ASN A 71 7.81 16.96 -3.44
N LYS A 72 9.09 17.29 -3.63
CA LYS A 72 9.91 17.87 -2.58
C LYS A 72 10.48 19.21 -3.04
N ARG A 73 9.69 20.23 -2.88
CA ARG A 73 10.05 21.55 -3.31
C ARG A 73 10.95 22.24 -2.32
N GLY A 74 11.83 23.08 -2.79
CA GLY A 74 12.63 23.92 -1.91
C GLY A 74 14.12 23.89 -2.21
N GLY A 75 14.76 24.99 -1.96
CA GLY A 75 16.19 25.10 -2.09
C GLY A 75 16.77 24.79 -3.46
N GLY A 76 16.05 25.12 -4.51
CA GLY A 76 16.56 24.85 -5.86
C GLY A 76 16.79 23.37 -6.13
N GLY A 77 16.08 22.50 -5.46
CA GLY A 77 16.27 21.08 -5.63
C GLY A 77 16.94 20.40 -4.45
N ALA A 78 17.46 21.19 -3.51
CA ALA A 78 18.16 20.60 -2.36
C ALA A 78 17.26 19.72 -1.52
N ALA A 79 16.02 20.13 -1.34
CA ALA A 79 15.10 19.33 -0.54
C ALA A 79 14.84 17.97 -1.18
N ALA A 80 14.73 17.94 -2.49
CA ALA A 80 14.51 16.69 -3.20
C ALA A 80 15.75 15.80 -3.11
N MET A 81 16.91 16.38 -3.23
CA MET A 81 18.16 15.63 -3.17
C MET A 81 18.37 15.02 -1.78
N ASN A 82 18.08 15.80 -0.74
CA ASN A 82 18.22 15.28 0.61
C ASN A 82 17.24 14.15 0.86
N TYR A 83 16.03 14.32 0.40
CA TYR A 83 15.02 13.27 0.56
C TYR A 83 15.47 12.00 -0.15
N PHE A 84 15.98 12.14 -1.36
CA PHE A 84 16.43 11.00 -2.13
C PHE A 84 17.61 10.32 -1.46
N HIS A 85 18.54 11.10 -0.96
CA HIS A 85 19.72 10.59 -0.28
C HIS A 85 19.33 9.76 0.94
N ASP A 86 18.36 10.24 1.70
CA ASP A 86 17.92 9.52 2.88
C ASP A 86 17.21 8.22 2.57
N LYS A 87 16.75 8.08 1.34
CA LYS A 87 16.04 6.87 0.95
C LYS A 87 16.92 5.84 0.29
N THR A 88 18.18 6.08 0.15
CA THR A 88 19.02 5.12 -0.51
C THR A 88 19.17 3.89 0.33
N CYS A 89 19.22 2.82 -0.26
CA CYS A 89 19.29 1.58 0.45
C CYS A 89 20.69 1.18 0.83
#